data_ea96ab6c0aebb0a1124db22ced5bc15b
#
_entry.id   ea96ab6c0aebb0a1124db22ced5bc15b
#
_cell.length_a   1.000
_cell.length_b   1.000
_cell.length_c   1.000
_cell.angle_alpha   90.00
_cell.angle_beta   90.00
_cell.angle_gamma   90.00
#
_symmetry.space_group_name_H-M   'P 1'
#
loop_
_entity.id
_entity.type
_entity.pdbx_description
1 polymer ?
#
loop_
_entity_poly.entity_id
_entity_poly.type
_entity_poly.pdbx_seq_one_letter_code
_entity_poly.pdbx_strand_id
1 'polypeptide(L)'
;MKLRILLFAALAGLAACATSVPRRPAAPALKYADYAGPVIDEFHYFRLDGWEGVSRTELVVWTGLQEAYLLKVWDSCEDLNFAIGIALTSRFNRVSRMDQVKVGRDRCPIMEIRRIDVARMKADRAKARETAPP
;
A
#
# COMPACT_ATOMS: atom_id res chain seq x y z
N MET A 1 -26.37 -6.21 69.04
CA MET A 1 -26.98 -6.93 67.92
C MET A 1 -27.54 -5.94 66.87
N LYS A 2 -26.80 -4.91 66.52
CA LYS A 2 -27.21 -3.87 65.54
C LYS A 2 -26.02 -3.29 64.73
N LEU A 3 -24.98 -4.09 64.44
CA LEU A 3 -23.76 -3.62 63.77
C LEU A 3 -23.30 -4.57 62.67
N ARG A 4 -24.23 -5.12 61.87
CA ARG A 4 -23.89 -6.03 60.74
C ARG A 4 -24.57 -5.75 59.42
N ILE A 5 -25.17 -4.58 59.22
CA ILE A 5 -25.96 -4.27 57.98
C ILE A 5 -25.36 -3.12 57.15
N LEU A 6 -24.17 -2.60 57.45
CA LEU A 6 -23.61 -1.46 56.71
C LEU A 6 -22.37 -1.78 55.86
N LEU A 7 -22.19 -3.02 55.43
CA LEU A 7 -20.98 -3.43 54.67
C LEU A 7 -21.26 -4.02 53.27
N PHE A 8 -22.42 -3.78 52.67
CA PHE A 8 -22.78 -4.31 51.36
C PHE A 8 -23.19 -3.27 50.27
N ALA A 9 -22.81 -2.01 50.42
CA ALA A 9 -23.22 -0.98 49.49
C ALA A 9 -22.05 -0.21 48.85
N ALA A 10 -20.94 -0.85 48.50
CA ALA A 10 -19.80 -0.17 47.84
C ALA A 10 -19.08 -1.01 46.80
N LEU A 11 -19.80 -1.75 45.99
CA LEU A 11 -19.21 -2.48 44.86
C LEU A 11 -20.10 -2.41 43.58
N ALA A 12 -20.49 -1.22 43.18
CA ALA A 12 -21.18 -1.03 41.90
C ALA A 12 -20.72 0.30 41.31
N GLY A 13 -19.73 0.29 40.44
CA GLY A 13 -19.37 1.54 39.77
C GLY A 13 -18.06 1.56 38.99
N LEU A 14 -17.57 0.46 38.44
CA LEU A 14 -16.58 0.52 37.38
C LEU A 14 -17.20 0.00 36.08
N ALA A 15 -18.19 0.72 35.57
CA ALA A 15 -18.54 0.62 34.16
C ALA A 15 -17.40 1.27 33.40
N ALA A 16 -16.44 0.48 32.95
CA ALA A 16 -15.42 0.87 32.01
C ALA A 16 -16.16 1.34 30.74
N CYS A 17 -16.17 2.65 30.50
CA CYS A 17 -16.52 3.20 29.21
C CYS A 17 -15.48 2.73 28.20
N ALA A 18 -15.69 1.56 27.63
CA ALA A 18 -15.02 1.15 26.41
C ALA A 18 -15.56 2.06 25.31
N THR A 19 -14.92 3.22 25.12
CA THR A 19 -15.13 4.04 23.95
C THR A 19 -14.57 3.27 22.77
N SER A 20 -15.44 2.47 22.12
CA SER A 20 -15.14 1.88 20.83
C SER A 20 -14.97 3.05 19.84
N VAL A 21 -13.73 3.34 19.50
CA VAL A 21 -13.43 4.28 18.43
C VAL A 21 -14.06 3.70 17.15
N PRO A 22 -15.02 4.38 16.52
CA PRO A 22 -15.65 3.86 15.31
C PRO A 22 -14.57 3.67 14.26
N ARG A 23 -14.47 2.44 13.73
CA ARG A 23 -13.57 2.12 12.65
C ARG A 23 -13.98 2.97 11.45
N ARG A 24 -13.13 3.95 11.09
CA ARG A 24 -13.36 4.75 9.89
C ARG A 24 -13.49 3.78 8.71
N PRO A 25 -14.57 3.88 7.87
CA PRO A 25 -14.67 3.07 6.68
C PRO A 25 -13.39 3.25 5.87
N ALA A 26 -12.76 2.16 5.48
CA ALA A 26 -11.61 2.24 4.60
C ALA A 26 -12.05 2.98 3.33
N ALA A 27 -11.37 4.10 3.01
CA ALA A 27 -11.60 4.76 1.73
C ALA A 27 -11.47 3.71 0.63
N PRO A 28 -12.33 3.74 -0.41
CA PRO A 28 -12.27 2.76 -1.48
C PRO A 28 -10.83 2.69 -2.00
N ALA A 29 -10.27 1.50 -2.01
CA ALA A 29 -8.89 1.28 -2.45
C ALA A 29 -8.79 1.72 -3.90
N LEU A 30 -8.04 2.79 -4.15
CA LEU A 30 -7.77 3.26 -5.50
C LEU A 30 -6.98 2.18 -6.22
N LYS A 31 -7.50 1.73 -7.34
CA LYS A 31 -6.80 0.76 -8.18
C LYS A 31 -5.75 1.51 -8.99
N TYR A 32 -4.50 1.21 -8.79
CA TYR A 32 -3.40 1.81 -9.57
C TYR A 32 -3.56 1.60 -11.08
N ALA A 33 -4.19 0.50 -11.50
CA ALA A 33 -4.48 0.23 -12.89
C ALA A 33 -5.34 1.31 -13.56
N ASP A 34 -6.24 1.98 -12.82
CA ASP A 34 -7.11 3.04 -13.36
C ASP A 34 -6.32 4.32 -13.72
N TYR A 35 -5.11 4.45 -13.20
CA TYR A 35 -4.21 5.58 -13.41
C TYR A 35 -2.98 5.20 -14.25
N ALA A 36 -2.87 3.94 -14.66
CA ALA A 36 -1.78 3.45 -15.47
C ALA A 36 -1.96 3.84 -16.93
N GLY A 37 -0.95 4.45 -17.50
CA GLY A 37 -0.88 4.79 -18.92
C GLY A 37 -0.58 3.58 -19.81
N PRO A 38 -0.22 3.80 -21.07
CA PRO A 38 0.18 2.73 -22.00
C PRO A 38 1.44 2.02 -21.51
N VAL A 39 1.65 0.82 -22.03
CA VAL A 39 2.88 0.06 -21.79
C VAL A 39 4.06 0.81 -22.42
N ILE A 40 5.13 0.96 -21.65
CA ILE A 40 6.38 1.54 -22.08
C ILE A 40 7.51 0.51 -21.98
N ASP A 41 8.59 0.71 -22.73
CA ASP A 41 9.69 -0.25 -22.76
C ASP A 41 10.64 -0.12 -21.57
N GLU A 42 10.83 1.09 -21.07
CA GLU A 42 11.78 1.39 -20.01
C GLU A 42 11.46 2.69 -19.28
N PHE A 43 12.05 2.84 -18.08
CA PHE A 43 12.08 4.12 -17.37
C PHE A 43 13.45 4.36 -16.74
N HIS A 44 13.78 5.64 -16.49
CA HIS A 44 14.99 6.03 -15.80
C HIS A 44 14.67 6.41 -14.36
N TYR A 45 15.58 6.12 -13.43
CA TYR A 45 15.46 6.54 -12.05
C TYR A 45 16.85 6.75 -11.43
N PHE A 46 16.94 7.65 -10.48
CA PHE A 46 18.17 7.83 -9.70
C PHE A 46 18.15 7.03 -8.39
N ARG A 47 16.98 6.90 -7.81
CA ARG A 47 16.74 6.11 -6.59
C ARG A 47 15.31 5.59 -6.57
N LEU A 48 15.11 4.56 -5.76
CA LEU A 48 13.79 4.05 -5.45
C LEU A 48 13.34 4.71 -4.14
N ASP A 49 12.30 5.54 -4.19
CA ASP A 49 11.76 6.24 -3.01
C ASP A 49 10.81 5.37 -2.20
N GLY A 50 10.21 4.37 -2.83
CA GLY A 50 9.31 3.43 -2.19
C GLY A 50 8.73 2.43 -3.16
N TRP A 51 8.00 1.48 -2.62
CA TRP A 51 7.27 0.48 -3.40
C TRP A 51 6.03 0.00 -2.65
N GLU A 52 5.09 -0.57 -3.36
CA GLU A 52 3.87 -1.15 -2.82
C GLU A 52 3.44 -2.36 -3.65
N GLY A 53 3.20 -3.49 -3.00
CA GLY A 53 2.60 -4.65 -3.64
C GLY A 53 1.12 -4.41 -3.90
N VAL A 54 0.68 -4.58 -5.13
CA VAL A 54 -0.71 -4.41 -5.56
C VAL A 54 -1.43 -5.74 -5.63
N SER A 55 -0.77 -6.74 -6.18
CA SER A 55 -1.27 -8.10 -6.30
C SER A 55 -0.09 -9.10 -6.32
N ARG A 56 -0.37 -10.38 -6.55
CA ARG A 56 0.67 -11.41 -6.70
C ARG A 56 1.64 -11.13 -7.86
N THR A 57 1.19 -10.39 -8.87
CA THR A 57 1.94 -10.14 -10.10
C THR A 57 2.14 -8.67 -10.39
N GLU A 58 1.69 -7.77 -9.50
CA GLU A 58 1.77 -6.34 -9.74
C GLU A 58 2.30 -5.60 -8.51
N LEU A 59 3.18 -4.65 -8.76
CA LEU A 59 3.70 -3.73 -7.76
C LEU A 59 3.85 -2.33 -8.35
N VAL A 60 3.76 -1.34 -7.48
CA VAL A 60 4.09 0.05 -7.81
C VAL A 60 5.44 0.39 -7.24
N VAL A 61 6.27 1.03 -8.04
CA VAL A 61 7.55 1.60 -7.62
C VAL A 61 7.50 3.11 -7.75
N TRP A 62 7.98 3.80 -6.73
CA TRP A 62 8.05 5.25 -6.65
C TRP A 62 9.49 5.69 -6.86
N THR A 63 9.74 6.53 -7.86
CA THR A 63 11.05 7.08 -8.19
C THR A 63 11.15 8.56 -7.87
N GLY A 64 10.07 9.12 -7.35
CA GLY A 64 9.96 10.51 -6.92
C GLY A 64 8.58 10.81 -6.36
N LEU A 65 8.38 12.03 -5.86
CA LEU A 65 7.12 12.48 -5.25
C LEU A 65 5.92 12.51 -6.23
N GLN A 66 6.21 12.66 -7.51
CA GLN A 66 5.23 12.77 -8.59
C GLN A 66 5.46 11.74 -9.69
N GLU A 67 6.30 10.74 -9.42
CA GLU A 67 6.68 9.77 -10.42
C GLU A 67 6.59 8.36 -9.85
N ALA A 68 5.75 7.55 -10.48
CA ALA A 68 5.53 6.16 -10.11
C ALA A 68 5.26 5.29 -11.35
N TYR A 69 5.59 4.02 -11.24
CA TYR A 69 5.41 3.04 -12.30
C TYR A 69 4.73 1.79 -11.74
N LEU A 70 3.72 1.32 -12.47
CA LEU A 70 3.11 0.01 -12.24
C LEU A 70 3.92 -1.02 -13.02
N LEU A 71 4.49 -1.97 -12.32
CA LEU A 71 5.23 -3.09 -12.88
C LEU A 71 4.37 -4.34 -12.76
N LYS A 72 4.24 -5.07 -13.86
CA LYS A 72 3.70 -6.43 -13.86
C LYS A 72 4.85 -7.41 -14.01
N VAL A 73 4.93 -8.35 -13.11
CA VAL A 73 5.97 -9.39 -13.08
C VAL A 73 5.39 -10.75 -13.44
N TRP A 74 6.26 -11.70 -13.77
CA TRP A 74 5.87 -13.07 -14.02
C TRP A 74 5.22 -13.72 -12.79
N ASP A 75 4.26 -14.63 -12.99
CA ASP A 75 3.43 -15.27 -11.94
C ASP A 75 4.22 -16.19 -10.99
N SER A 76 5.51 -16.40 -11.20
CA SER A 76 6.38 -17.19 -10.32
C SER A 76 6.93 -16.43 -9.11
N CYS A 77 6.47 -15.20 -8.87
CA CYS A 77 6.95 -14.32 -7.81
C CYS A 77 6.12 -14.50 -6.54
N GLU A 78 6.27 -15.63 -5.87
CA GLU A 78 5.45 -15.98 -4.71
C GLU A 78 5.69 -15.06 -3.50
N ASP A 79 6.93 -14.60 -3.32
CA ASP A 79 7.33 -13.78 -2.17
C ASP A 79 6.90 -12.32 -2.26
N LEU A 80 6.35 -11.85 -3.40
CA LEU A 80 6.00 -10.44 -3.58
C LEU A 80 5.00 -9.92 -2.54
N ASN A 81 4.01 -10.73 -2.16
CA ASN A 81 2.99 -10.34 -1.19
C ASN A 81 3.51 -10.24 0.25
N PHE A 82 4.64 -10.87 0.55
CA PHE A 82 5.24 -10.93 1.88
C PHE A 82 6.58 -10.18 1.95
N ALA A 83 6.95 -9.48 0.87
CA ALA A 83 8.21 -8.81 0.76
C ALA A 83 8.34 -7.66 1.77
N ILE A 84 9.45 -7.66 2.50
CA ILE A 84 9.85 -6.55 3.37
C ILE A 84 10.55 -5.46 2.55
N GLY A 85 11.20 -5.84 1.45
CA GLY A 85 11.90 -4.94 0.56
C GLY A 85 12.10 -5.56 -0.81
N ILE A 86 12.31 -4.72 -1.80
CA ILE A 86 12.61 -5.12 -3.17
C ILE A 86 13.88 -4.44 -3.67
N ALA A 87 14.48 -5.00 -4.71
CA ALA A 87 15.50 -4.35 -5.51
C ALA A 87 15.17 -4.54 -7.00
N LEU A 88 15.51 -3.56 -7.80
CA LEU A 88 15.38 -3.63 -9.25
C LEU A 88 16.75 -3.92 -9.86
N THR A 89 16.84 -4.84 -10.81
CA THR A 89 18.01 -4.88 -11.68
C THR A 89 17.91 -3.69 -12.63
N SER A 90 19.03 -3.07 -12.91
CA SER A 90 19.05 -1.92 -13.81
C SER A 90 20.43 -1.78 -14.43
N ARG A 91 20.47 -1.20 -15.60
CA ARG A 91 21.73 -0.81 -16.28
C ARG A 91 21.71 0.70 -16.49
N PHE A 92 22.73 1.38 -15.97
CA PHE A 92 22.84 2.85 -16.09
C PHE A 92 21.58 3.61 -15.61
N ASN A 93 21.06 3.23 -14.44
CA ASN A 93 19.84 3.81 -13.85
C ASN A 93 18.58 3.68 -14.73
N ARG A 94 18.56 2.67 -15.60
CA ARG A 94 17.46 2.38 -16.50
C ARG A 94 16.93 0.98 -16.21
N VAL A 95 15.62 0.89 -16.03
CA VAL A 95 14.88 -0.36 -15.88
C VAL A 95 14.06 -0.60 -17.12
N SER A 96 14.18 -1.79 -17.67
CA SER A 96 13.46 -2.23 -18.86
C SER A 96 12.66 -3.50 -18.60
N ARG A 97 11.88 -3.93 -19.57
CA ARG A 97 11.19 -5.24 -19.52
C ARG A 97 12.13 -6.45 -19.55
N MET A 98 13.42 -6.23 -19.80
CA MET A 98 14.45 -7.28 -19.72
C MET A 98 15.05 -7.39 -18.32
N ASP A 99 14.67 -6.50 -17.41
CA ASP A 99 15.13 -6.47 -16.03
C ASP A 99 14.22 -7.28 -15.11
N GLN A 100 14.60 -7.39 -13.85
CA GLN A 100 13.94 -8.19 -12.85
C GLN A 100 13.71 -7.40 -11.56
N VAL A 101 12.61 -7.70 -10.89
CA VAL A 101 12.40 -7.34 -9.48
C VAL A 101 12.99 -8.46 -8.63
N LYS A 102 13.88 -8.12 -7.73
CA LYS A 102 14.42 -9.06 -6.73
C LYS A 102 13.61 -8.94 -5.45
N VAL A 103 13.05 -10.07 -5.00
CA VAL A 103 12.21 -10.15 -3.80
C VAL A 103 12.74 -11.32 -2.97
N GLY A 104 13.39 -11.05 -1.85
CA GLY A 104 14.03 -12.10 -1.07
C GLY A 104 15.02 -12.92 -1.92
N ARG A 105 14.71 -14.18 -2.17
CA ARG A 105 15.48 -15.08 -3.04
C ARG A 105 14.98 -15.12 -4.47
N ASP A 106 13.78 -14.61 -4.71
CA ASP A 106 13.14 -14.67 -6.02
C ASP A 106 13.66 -13.59 -6.96
N ARG A 107 13.68 -13.93 -8.23
CA ARG A 107 13.99 -13.04 -9.34
C ARG A 107 12.80 -13.02 -10.28
N CYS A 108 12.06 -11.95 -10.26
CA CYS A 108 10.78 -11.80 -10.95
C CYS A 108 10.97 -11.00 -12.24
N PRO A 109 10.96 -11.64 -13.41
CA PRO A 109 11.06 -10.93 -14.68
C PRO A 109 9.94 -9.90 -14.83
N ILE A 110 10.28 -8.70 -15.30
CA ILE A 110 9.32 -7.64 -15.58
C ILE A 110 8.66 -7.93 -16.94
N MET A 111 7.34 -8.01 -16.96
CA MET A 111 6.54 -8.26 -18.14
C MET A 111 6.00 -6.99 -18.77
N GLU A 112 5.53 -6.05 -17.93
CA GLU A 112 4.98 -4.79 -18.38
C GLU A 112 5.42 -3.68 -17.45
N ILE A 113 5.61 -2.48 -18.02
CA ILE A 113 5.89 -1.24 -17.32
C ILE A 113 4.86 -0.21 -17.79
N ARG A 114 4.18 0.45 -16.84
CA ARG A 114 3.23 1.54 -17.13
C ARG A 114 3.48 2.70 -16.21
N ARG A 115 3.53 3.91 -16.75
CA ARG A 115 3.63 5.11 -15.91
C ARG A 115 2.28 5.41 -15.26
N ILE A 116 2.29 5.75 -13.98
CA ILE A 116 1.08 6.14 -13.25
C ILE A 116 0.89 7.66 -13.34
N ASP A 117 -0.33 8.09 -13.64
CA ASP A 117 -0.74 9.49 -13.50
C ASP A 117 -0.95 9.82 -12.02
N VAL A 118 0.15 10.17 -11.36
CA VAL A 118 0.17 10.46 -9.91
C VAL A 118 -0.63 11.72 -9.58
N ALA A 119 -0.64 12.71 -10.47
CA ALA A 119 -1.37 13.97 -10.26
C ALA A 119 -2.89 13.69 -10.20
N ARG A 120 -3.41 12.98 -11.18
CA ARG A 120 -4.83 12.56 -11.24
C ARG A 120 -5.18 11.68 -10.04
N MET A 121 -4.35 10.70 -9.72
CA MET A 121 -4.57 9.82 -8.58
C MET A 121 -4.65 10.59 -7.26
N LYS A 122 -3.76 11.56 -7.02
CA LYS A 122 -3.79 12.40 -5.83
C LYS A 122 -5.03 13.28 -5.77
N ALA A 123 -5.46 13.86 -6.90
CA ALA A 123 -6.68 14.67 -6.98
C ALA A 123 -7.93 13.85 -6.63
N ASP A 124 -8.07 12.65 -7.20
CA ASP A 124 -9.19 11.77 -6.92
C ASP A 124 -9.19 11.28 -5.46
N ARG A 125 -8.00 11.03 -4.91
CA ARG A 125 -7.83 10.68 -3.49
C ARG A 125 -8.25 11.82 -2.55
N ALA A 126 -7.96 13.07 -2.90
CA ALA A 126 -8.38 14.24 -2.14
C ALA A 126 -9.90 14.38 -2.16
N LYS A 127 -10.54 14.27 -3.34
CA LYS A 127 -12.00 14.29 -3.49
C LYS A 127 -12.68 13.20 -2.68
N ALA A 128 -12.17 11.98 -2.71
CA ALA A 128 -12.73 10.87 -1.94
C ALA A 128 -12.67 11.10 -0.42
N ARG A 129 -11.67 11.83 0.07
CA ARG A 129 -11.59 12.21 1.49
C ARG A 129 -12.60 13.27 1.87
N GLU A 130 -12.88 14.23 0.99
CA GLU A 130 -13.88 15.29 1.22
C GLU A 130 -15.31 14.74 1.25
N THR A 131 -15.58 13.70 0.47
CA THR A 131 -16.91 13.07 0.37
C THR A 131 -17.15 11.94 1.36
N ALA A 132 -16.10 11.53 2.11
CA ALA A 132 -16.25 10.50 3.14
C ALA A 132 -17.11 11.04 4.30
N PRO A 133 -18.18 10.34 4.72
CA PRO A 133 -18.97 10.75 5.87
C PRO A 133 -18.12 10.76 7.15
N PRO A 134 -18.44 11.64 8.10
CA PRO A 134 -17.72 11.80 9.37
C PRO A 134 -17.76 10.55 10.26
#